data_defe51872c519bb686af110a810a8ffe
#
_entry.id   defe51872c519bb686af110a810a8ffe
#
_cell.length_a   1.000
_cell.length_b   1.000
_cell.length_c   1.000
_cell.angle_alpha   90.00
_cell.angle_beta   90.00
_cell.angle_gamma   90.00
#
_symmetry.space_group_name_H-M   'P 1'
#
loop_
_entity.id
_entity.type
_entity.pdbx_description
1 polymer ?
#
loop_
_entity_poly.entity_id
_entity_poly.type
_entity_poly.pdbx_seq_one_letter_code
_entity_poly.pdbx_strand_id
1 'polypeptide(L)'
;TELMELIEANIHDRNIYIVGVTNVGKSTLINQLLAHYGGEGQIITTSNHPGTTLDMIHIPLTPNHAIIDTPGIIHRTQLAHYLSREAMRKLLPSKPFKPMTFQLNAGQTIFLAGVGRVDFEKGERTSFTYYVSKDCSLHRTKLDKADAFYAQHKGGLLSPPSEEEAADFPDLV
;
A
#
# COMPACT_ATOMS: atom_id res chain seq x y z
N THR A 1 3.04 14.41 -20.80
CA THR A 1 1.88 13.79 -20.13
C THR A 1 1.07 14.86 -19.41
N GLU A 2 -0.23 14.69 -19.26
CA GLU A 2 -1.17 15.65 -18.67
C GLU A 2 -0.69 16.22 -17.32
N LEU A 3 -0.13 15.38 -16.43
CA LEU A 3 0.44 15.84 -15.17
C LEU A 3 1.62 16.80 -15.36
N MET A 4 2.46 16.57 -16.35
CA MET A 4 3.61 17.44 -16.63
C MET A 4 3.17 18.80 -17.18
N GLU A 5 2.22 18.81 -18.09
CA GLU A 5 1.63 20.04 -18.64
C GLU A 5 0.97 20.86 -17.52
N LEU A 6 0.30 20.18 -16.58
CA LEU A 6 -0.29 20.83 -15.40
C LEU A 6 0.78 21.43 -14.47
N ILE A 7 1.89 20.72 -14.25
CA ILE A 7 3.01 21.20 -13.45
C ILE A 7 3.62 22.45 -14.11
N GLU A 8 3.95 22.38 -15.40
CA GLU A 8 4.55 23.48 -16.15
C GLU A 8 3.66 24.73 -16.18
N ALA A 9 2.35 24.54 -16.33
CA ALA A 9 1.39 25.64 -16.34
C ALA A 9 1.24 26.33 -14.97
N ASN A 10 1.61 25.68 -13.87
CA ASN A 10 1.37 26.19 -12.51
C ASN A 10 2.63 26.42 -11.67
N ILE A 11 3.82 26.03 -12.17
CA ILE A 11 5.05 26.09 -11.38
C ILE A 11 5.48 27.54 -11.07
N HIS A 12 5.29 28.47 -12.02
CA HIS A 12 5.78 29.86 -11.94
C HIS A 12 7.19 29.90 -11.31
N ASP A 13 7.44 30.77 -10.34
CA ASP A 13 8.72 30.87 -9.62
C ASP A 13 8.72 30.07 -8.29
N ARG A 14 8.22 28.84 -8.30
CA ARG A 14 8.06 28.01 -7.10
C ARG A 14 8.67 26.63 -7.27
N ASN A 15 9.04 26.01 -6.15
CA ASN A 15 9.38 24.59 -6.10
C ASN A 15 8.13 23.73 -5.94
N ILE A 16 8.22 22.46 -6.35
CA ILE A 16 7.15 21.47 -6.25
C ILE A 16 7.47 20.54 -5.09
N TYR A 17 6.59 20.50 -4.10
CA TYR A 17 6.70 19.58 -2.98
C TYR A 17 5.77 18.38 -3.20
N ILE A 18 6.33 17.17 -3.15
CA ILE A 18 5.54 15.93 -3.23
C ILE A 18 5.38 15.38 -1.82
N VAL A 19 4.14 15.46 -1.31
CA VAL A 19 3.79 15.11 0.07
C VAL A 19 2.82 13.93 0.09
N GLY A 20 2.94 13.06 1.06
CA GLY A 20 2.02 11.92 1.26
C GLY A 20 2.56 10.93 2.27
N VAL A 21 1.73 9.95 2.64
CA VAL A 21 2.13 8.91 3.60
C VAL A 21 3.26 8.03 3.04
N THR A 22 3.90 7.25 3.90
CA THR A 22 4.94 6.30 3.47
C THR A 22 4.37 5.27 2.49
N ASN A 23 5.19 4.82 1.54
CA ASN A 23 4.89 3.75 0.57
C ASN A 23 3.71 4.00 -0.40
N VAL A 24 3.26 5.23 -0.60
CA VAL A 24 2.24 5.57 -1.61
C VAL A 24 2.80 5.78 -3.02
N GLY A 25 4.12 5.63 -3.20
CA GLY A 25 4.75 5.74 -4.51
C GLY A 25 5.29 7.13 -4.86
N LYS A 26 5.49 8.05 -3.89
CA LYS A 26 6.05 9.39 -4.14
C LYS A 26 7.35 9.35 -4.94
N SER A 27 8.37 8.70 -4.41
CA SER A 27 9.69 8.59 -5.07
C SER A 27 9.61 7.83 -6.40
N THR A 28 8.70 6.88 -6.55
CA THR A 28 8.45 6.19 -7.83
C THR A 28 7.87 7.16 -8.86
N LEU A 29 6.89 7.99 -8.47
CA LEU A 29 6.32 9.03 -9.32
C LEU A 29 7.40 10.03 -9.75
N ILE A 30 8.23 10.48 -8.82
CA ILE A 30 9.31 11.41 -9.10
C ILE A 30 10.29 10.81 -10.11
N ASN A 31 10.71 9.56 -9.93
CA ASN A 31 11.61 8.89 -10.88
C ASN A 31 10.99 8.79 -12.29
N GLN A 32 9.69 8.58 -12.41
CA GLN A 32 9.00 8.59 -13.69
C GLN A 32 8.95 10.00 -14.32
N LEU A 33 8.74 11.04 -13.52
CA LEU A 33 8.77 12.43 -13.98
C LEU A 33 10.17 12.79 -14.49
N LEU A 34 11.22 12.46 -13.75
CA LEU A 34 12.61 12.68 -14.14
C LEU A 34 12.98 11.97 -15.44
N ALA A 35 12.57 10.70 -15.59
CA ALA A 35 12.81 9.94 -16.81
C ALA A 35 12.14 10.58 -18.03
N HIS A 36 11.01 11.26 -17.84
CA HIS A 36 10.31 11.98 -18.91
C HIS A 36 11.04 13.26 -19.35
N TYR A 37 11.70 13.96 -18.43
CA TYR A 37 12.48 15.17 -18.74
C TYR A 37 13.85 14.89 -19.37
N GLY A 38 14.23 13.62 -19.55
CA GLY A 38 15.51 13.23 -20.15
C GLY A 38 16.73 13.62 -19.29
N GLY A 39 16.52 13.90 -18.02
CA GLY A 39 17.60 14.21 -17.09
C GLY A 39 18.35 12.93 -16.71
N GLU A 40 19.67 12.91 -16.91
CA GLU A 40 20.58 11.96 -16.22
C GLU A 40 20.66 12.32 -14.72
N GLY A 41 19.51 12.58 -14.10
CA GLY A 41 19.39 12.96 -12.71
C GLY A 41 19.57 11.76 -11.78
N GLN A 42 19.96 12.02 -10.55
CA GLN A 42 20.07 11.02 -9.49
C GLN A 42 18.76 10.25 -9.37
N ILE A 43 18.82 8.95 -9.68
CA ILE A 43 17.68 8.04 -9.44
C ILE A 43 17.48 7.99 -7.92
N ILE A 44 16.31 8.43 -7.47
CA ILE A 44 15.95 8.32 -6.06
C ILE A 44 15.82 6.85 -5.71
N THR A 45 16.50 6.42 -4.67
CA THR A 45 16.40 5.04 -4.18
C THR A 45 14.96 4.79 -3.74
N THR A 46 14.25 3.92 -4.46
CA THR A 46 12.91 3.47 -4.09
C THR A 46 13.01 2.13 -3.37
N SER A 47 12.26 1.98 -2.28
CA SER A 47 12.18 0.72 -1.55
C SER A 47 10.73 0.47 -1.13
N ASN A 48 10.34 -0.79 -1.09
CA ASN A 48 9.03 -1.20 -0.56
C ASN A 48 8.98 -1.15 0.99
N HIS A 49 10.02 -0.63 1.64
CA HIS A 49 10.06 -0.49 3.09
C HIS A 49 9.68 0.92 3.53
N PRO A 50 8.89 1.08 4.61
CA PRO A 50 8.58 2.38 5.19
C PRO A 50 9.85 3.12 5.63
N GLY A 51 9.89 4.44 5.43
CA GLY A 51 10.99 5.30 5.89
C GLY A 51 12.23 5.29 4.99
N THR A 52 12.11 4.96 3.70
CA THR A 52 13.25 4.98 2.77
C THR A 52 13.80 6.38 2.55
N THR A 53 12.93 7.41 2.49
CA THR A 53 13.33 8.80 2.38
C THR A 53 13.45 9.39 3.78
N LEU A 54 14.67 9.63 4.23
CA LEU A 54 14.96 10.11 5.59
C LEU A 54 15.02 11.64 5.68
N ASP A 55 15.27 12.33 4.56
CA ASP A 55 15.39 13.78 4.47
C ASP A 55 14.75 14.28 3.17
N MET A 56 14.56 15.59 3.07
CA MET A 56 14.07 16.22 1.84
C MET A 56 15.12 16.10 0.74
N ILE A 57 14.74 15.52 -0.40
CA ILE A 57 15.61 15.38 -1.55
C ILE A 57 15.24 16.47 -2.57
N HIS A 58 16.17 17.36 -2.86
CA HIS A 58 16.02 18.42 -3.85
C HIS A 58 16.47 17.93 -5.23
N ILE A 59 15.57 17.93 -6.20
CA ILE A 59 15.81 17.47 -7.56
C ILE A 59 15.60 18.64 -8.51
N PRO A 60 16.67 19.24 -9.05
CA PRO A 60 16.55 20.36 -9.95
C PRO A 60 15.85 19.96 -11.24
N LEU A 61 14.80 20.69 -11.62
CA LEU A 61 14.14 20.57 -12.94
C LEU A 61 14.70 21.59 -13.92
N THR A 62 14.91 22.79 -13.45
CA THR A 62 15.48 23.92 -14.18
C THR A 62 16.45 24.68 -13.24
N PRO A 63 17.21 25.66 -13.70
CA PRO A 63 18.07 26.45 -12.83
C PRO A 63 17.34 27.11 -11.66
N ASN A 64 16.03 27.35 -11.79
CA ASN A 64 15.24 28.09 -10.80
C ASN A 64 14.18 27.23 -10.09
N HIS A 65 13.96 25.99 -10.50
CA HIS A 65 12.88 25.15 -10.00
C HIS A 65 13.35 23.74 -9.65
N ALA A 66 12.85 23.21 -8.56
CA ALA A 66 13.12 21.85 -8.11
C ALA A 66 11.83 21.10 -7.74
N ILE A 67 11.85 19.79 -7.94
CA ILE A 67 10.96 18.87 -7.23
C ILE A 67 11.61 18.52 -5.90
N ILE A 68 10.82 18.57 -4.84
CA ILE A 68 11.27 18.22 -3.50
C ILE A 68 10.52 16.98 -3.05
N ASP A 69 11.25 15.85 -2.96
CA ASP A 69 10.72 14.63 -2.33
C ASP A 69 10.77 14.80 -0.82
N THR A 70 9.63 14.65 -0.19
CA THR A 70 9.53 14.77 1.27
C THR A 70 9.50 13.39 1.93
N PRO A 71 10.03 13.27 3.17
CA PRO A 71 9.82 12.07 3.96
C PRO A 71 8.34 11.71 4.04
N GLY A 72 8.05 10.42 3.97
CA GLY A 72 6.67 9.95 4.07
C GLY A 72 6.07 10.26 5.44
N ILE A 73 4.86 10.78 5.46
CA ILE A 73 4.11 11.00 6.69
C ILE A 73 3.82 9.63 7.31
N ILE A 74 4.24 9.43 8.55
CA ILE A 74 3.99 8.22 9.31
C ILE A 74 2.67 8.38 10.06
N HIS A 75 1.70 7.52 9.76
CA HIS A 75 0.41 7.51 10.47
C HIS A 75 0.37 6.36 11.48
N ARG A 76 -0.20 6.59 12.66
CA ARG A 76 -0.23 5.61 13.76
C ARG A 76 -0.96 4.30 13.41
N THR A 77 -1.88 4.34 12.44
CA THR A 77 -2.64 3.17 11.98
C THR A 77 -1.98 2.38 10.86
N GLN A 78 -0.73 2.69 10.51
CA GLN A 78 -0.04 1.92 9.46
C GLN A 78 0.32 0.53 9.95
N LEU A 79 0.06 -0.48 9.12
CA LEU A 79 0.39 -1.89 9.39
C LEU A 79 1.87 -2.10 9.76
N ALA A 80 2.76 -1.26 9.23
CA ALA A 80 4.20 -1.31 9.51
C ALA A 80 4.57 -1.08 10.99
N HIS A 81 3.66 -0.56 11.82
CA HIS A 81 3.87 -0.42 13.27
C HIS A 81 3.57 -1.69 14.06
N TYR A 82 2.77 -2.59 13.47
CA TYR A 82 2.25 -3.79 14.11
C TYR A 82 2.83 -5.07 13.53
N LEU A 83 3.54 -5.00 12.41
CA LEU A 83 4.05 -6.14 11.68
C LEU A 83 5.56 -6.06 11.50
N SER A 84 6.23 -7.19 11.63
CA SER A 84 7.64 -7.34 11.31
C SER A 84 7.90 -7.10 9.82
N ARG A 85 9.18 -6.89 9.47
CA ARG A 85 9.59 -6.77 8.06
C ARG A 85 9.27 -8.02 7.25
N GLU A 86 9.31 -9.19 7.86
CA GLU A 86 8.98 -10.46 7.21
C GLU A 86 7.48 -10.54 6.92
N ALA A 87 6.64 -10.22 7.90
CA ALA A 87 5.19 -10.16 7.74
C ALA A 87 4.79 -9.15 6.66
N MET A 88 5.40 -7.96 6.68
CA MET A 88 5.17 -6.94 5.66
C MET A 88 5.56 -7.39 4.24
N ARG A 89 6.62 -8.19 4.07
CA ARG A 89 7.01 -8.73 2.75
C ARG A 89 5.94 -9.62 2.13
N LYS A 90 5.13 -10.30 2.93
CA LYS A 90 4.01 -11.14 2.43
C LYS A 90 2.87 -10.27 1.90
N LEU A 91 2.67 -9.08 2.45
CA LEU A 91 1.61 -8.15 2.05
C LEU A 91 2.03 -7.25 0.89
N LEU A 92 3.31 -6.85 0.85
CA LEU A 92 3.84 -5.97 -0.19
C LEU A 92 4.12 -6.75 -1.48
N PRO A 93 3.69 -6.24 -2.64
CA PRO A 93 3.93 -6.93 -3.90
C PRO A 93 5.40 -6.87 -4.29
N SER A 94 6.01 -8.03 -4.49
CA SER A 94 7.35 -8.17 -5.09
C SER A 94 7.32 -8.37 -6.60
N LYS A 95 6.13 -8.62 -7.16
CA LYS A 95 5.85 -8.88 -8.59
C LYS A 95 4.52 -8.24 -8.97
N PRO A 96 4.25 -8.01 -10.27
CA PRO A 96 2.94 -7.57 -10.72
C PRO A 96 1.81 -8.45 -10.17
N PHE A 97 0.73 -7.80 -9.74
CA PHE A 97 -0.44 -8.50 -9.21
C PHE A 97 -1.04 -9.46 -10.24
N LYS A 98 -1.42 -10.65 -9.76
CA LYS A 98 -2.37 -11.51 -10.47
C LYS A 98 -3.71 -11.39 -9.77
N PRO A 99 -4.75 -10.87 -10.45
CA PRO A 99 -6.06 -10.73 -9.83
C PRO A 99 -6.64 -12.10 -9.44
N MET A 100 -7.22 -12.16 -8.24
CA MET A 100 -7.96 -13.32 -7.76
C MET A 100 -9.44 -12.95 -7.63
N THR A 101 -10.32 -13.68 -8.32
CA THR A 101 -11.75 -13.38 -8.34
C THR A 101 -12.54 -14.45 -7.59
N PHE A 102 -13.36 -14.00 -6.66
CA PHE A 102 -14.30 -14.83 -5.91
C PHE A 102 -15.74 -14.47 -6.28
N GLN A 103 -16.54 -15.50 -6.55
CA GLN A 103 -17.99 -15.34 -6.62
C GLN A 103 -18.54 -15.43 -5.21
N LEU A 104 -19.12 -14.34 -4.70
CA LEU A 104 -19.68 -14.29 -3.36
C LEU A 104 -21.21 -14.20 -3.41
N ASN A 105 -21.84 -14.88 -2.45
CA ASN A 105 -23.22 -14.67 -2.07
C ASN A 105 -23.28 -13.73 -0.86
N ALA A 106 -24.40 -13.05 -0.67
CA ALA A 106 -24.65 -12.31 0.56
C ALA A 106 -24.46 -13.21 1.81
N GLY A 107 -23.94 -12.64 2.89
CA GLY A 107 -23.59 -13.38 4.10
C GLY A 107 -22.26 -14.14 4.02
N GLN A 108 -21.35 -13.72 3.14
CA GLN A 108 -20.00 -14.26 3.05
C GLN A 108 -18.94 -13.20 3.29
N THR A 109 -17.82 -13.61 3.89
CA THR A 109 -16.65 -12.79 4.22
C THR A 109 -15.42 -13.36 3.51
N ILE A 110 -14.56 -12.47 3.00
CA ILE A 110 -13.19 -12.77 2.58
C ILE A 110 -12.22 -12.09 3.54
N PHE A 111 -11.35 -12.89 4.16
CA PHE A 111 -10.19 -12.39 4.91
C PHE A 111 -9.00 -12.19 3.95
N LEU A 112 -8.30 -11.07 4.13
CA LEU A 112 -7.02 -10.77 3.50
C LEU A 112 -5.94 -11.04 4.56
N ALA A 113 -5.44 -12.27 4.58
CA ALA A 113 -4.67 -12.77 5.72
C ALA A 113 -5.40 -12.47 7.05
N GLY A 114 -4.69 -12.05 8.10
CA GLY A 114 -5.29 -11.55 9.34
C GLY A 114 -5.28 -10.02 9.45
N VAL A 115 -5.04 -9.30 8.35
CA VAL A 115 -4.86 -7.83 8.37
C VAL A 115 -6.05 -7.05 7.82
N GLY A 116 -7.02 -7.74 7.26
CA GLY A 116 -8.23 -7.11 6.76
C GLY A 116 -9.31 -8.12 6.39
N ARG A 117 -10.55 -7.65 6.28
CA ARG A 117 -11.68 -8.44 5.80
C ARG A 117 -12.65 -7.62 4.96
N VAL A 118 -13.36 -8.29 4.10
CA VAL A 118 -14.45 -7.74 3.30
C VAL A 118 -15.68 -8.57 3.54
N ASP A 119 -16.72 -7.95 4.11
CA ASP A 119 -18.01 -8.56 4.42
C ASP A 119 -19.02 -8.20 3.33
N PHE A 120 -19.55 -9.22 2.65
CA PHE A 120 -20.65 -9.05 1.71
C PHE A 120 -21.98 -9.34 2.40
N GLU A 121 -22.59 -8.29 2.96
CA GLU A 121 -23.80 -8.42 3.78
C GLU A 121 -25.04 -8.69 2.95
N LYS A 122 -25.28 -7.90 1.90
CA LYS A 122 -26.52 -7.90 1.11
C LYS A 122 -26.24 -7.69 -0.37
N GLY A 123 -27.06 -8.29 -1.19
CA GLY A 123 -27.02 -8.16 -2.65
C GLY A 123 -27.16 -9.51 -3.36
N GLU A 124 -27.28 -9.45 -4.68
CA GLU A 124 -27.23 -10.63 -5.52
C GLU A 124 -25.80 -11.18 -5.63
N ARG A 125 -25.68 -12.47 -5.96
CA ARG A 125 -24.38 -13.10 -6.19
C ARG A 125 -23.55 -12.29 -7.19
N THR A 126 -22.35 -11.87 -6.77
CA THR A 126 -21.48 -11.03 -7.60
C THR A 126 -20.01 -11.40 -7.47
N SER A 127 -19.20 -10.86 -8.39
CA SER A 127 -17.76 -11.08 -8.44
C SER A 127 -17.01 -10.03 -7.65
N PHE A 128 -16.10 -10.44 -6.77
CA PHE A 128 -15.14 -9.58 -6.10
C PHE A 128 -13.73 -9.93 -6.58
N THR A 129 -13.04 -8.97 -7.18
CA THR A 129 -11.68 -9.16 -7.66
C THR A 129 -10.70 -8.46 -6.74
N TYR A 130 -9.75 -9.22 -6.22
CA TYR A 130 -8.73 -8.77 -5.27
C TYR A 130 -7.37 -8.66 -5.96
N TYR A 131 -6.74 -7.50 -5.79
CA TYR A 131 -5.38 -7.22 -6.25
C TYR A 131 -4.46 -7.16 -5.02
N VAL A 132 -3.97 -8.31 -4.61
CA VAL A 132 -3.12 -8.46 -3.42
C VAL A 132 -1.83 -9.20 -3.79
N SER A 133 -0.81 -9.13 -2.92
CA SER A 133 0.39 -9.94 -3.07
C SER A 133 0.02 -11.43 -3.18
N LYS A 134 0.74 -12.18 -4.02
CA LYS A 134 0.56 -13.64 -4.14
C LYS A 134 0.79 -14.39 -2.83
N ASP A 135 1.57 -13.77 -1.92
CA ASP A 135 1.92 -14.34 -0.62
C ASP A 135 0.93 -13.91 0.49
N CYS A 136 -0.06 -13.05 0.15
CA CYS A 136 -1.19 -12.72 1.01
C CYS A 136 -2.31 -13.76 0.81
N SER A 137 -2.57 -14.56 1.83
CA SER A 137 -3.63 -15.56 1.78
C SER A 137 -5.01 -14.91 1.76
N LEU A 138 -5.91 -15.41 0.90
CA LEU A 138 -7.31 -15.03 0.90
C LEU A 138 -8.14 -16.21 1.42
N HIS A 139 -8.96 -15.98 2.45
CA HIS A 139 -9.78 -17.03 3.05
C HIS A 139 -11.26 -16.64 3.07
N ARG A 140 -12.12 -17.51 2.52
CA ARG A 140 -13.57 -17.29 2.50
C ARG A 140 -14.26 -18.05 3.63
N THR A 141 -15.14 -17.35 4.35
CA THR A 141 -16.02 -17.95 5.37
C THR A 141 -17.44 -17.38 5.28
N LYS A 142 -18.34 -17.86 6.14
CA LYS A 142 -19.64 -17.25 6.34
C LYS A 142 -19.52 -16.04 7.26
N LEU A 143 -20.32 -15.01 6.99
CA LEU A 143 -20.32 -13.77 7.77
C LEU A 143 -20.65 -14.02 9.25
N ASP A 144 -21.66 -14.87 9.52
CA ASP A 144 -22.09 -15.24 10.87
C ASP A 144 -21.01 -15.97 11.70
N LYS A 145 -19.97 -16.50 11.03
CA LYS A 145 -18.84 -17.20 11.66
C LYS A 145 -17.54 -16.40 11.59
N ALA A 146 -17.54 -15.24 10.94
CA ALA A 146 -16.31 -14.51 10.64
C ALA A 146 -15.53 -14.11 11.90
N ASP A 147 -16.20 -13.60 12.94
CA ASP A 147 -15.54 -13.15 14.16
C ASP A 147 -14.94 -14.32 14.93
N ALA A 148 -15.68 -15.40 15.09
CA ALA A 148 -15.18 -16.62 15.76
C ALA A 148 -14.02 -17.26 14.97
N PHE A 149 -14.12 -17.23 13.64
CA PHE A 149 -13.07 -17.73 12.76
C PHE A 149 -11.80 -16.88 12.88
N TYR A 150 -11.94 -15.55 12.91
CA TYR A 150 -10.82 -14.64 13.07
C TYR A 150 -10.13 -14.87 14.43
N ALA A 151 -10.88 -14.91 15.53
CA ALA A 151 -10.35 -15.12 16.86
C ALA A 151 -9.57 -16.46 16.99
N GLN A 152 -10.04 -17.50 16.30
CA GLN A 152 -9.39 -18.82 16.31
C GLN A 152 -8.14 -18.90 15.44
N HIS A 153 -8.08 -18.14 14.33
CA HIS A 153 -7.08 -18.34 13.27
C HIS A 153 -6.12 -17.17 13.07
N LYS A 154 -6.32 -16.04 13.77
CA LYS A 154 -5.39 -14.88 13.78
C LYS A 154 -4.00 -15.35 14.19
N GLY A 155 -2.99 -15.03 13.40
CA GLY A 155 -1.61 -15.43 13.63
C GLY A 155 -1.24 -16.81 13.11
N GLY A 156 -2.22 -17.66 12.82
CA GLY A 156 -2.02 -19.00 12.26
C GLY A 156 -2.40 -19.07 10.78
N LEU A 157 -3.58 -19.65 10.49
CA LEU A 157 -4.11 -19.73 9.12
C LEU A 157 -4.29 -18.34 8.47
N LEU A 158 -4.70 -17.37 9.29
CA LEU A 158 -4.78 -15.95 8.89
C LEU A 158 -3.47 -15.23 9.26
N SER A 159 -2.40 -15.51 8.53
CA SER A 159 -1.09 -14.89 8.67
C SER A 159 -0.70 -14.13 7.39
N PRO A 160 -0.06 -12.92 7.45
CA PRO A 160 0.22 -12.16 8.68
C PRO A 160 -1.02 -11.58 9.37
N PRO A 161 -0.93 -11.19 10.67
CA PRO A 161 0.22 -11.23 11.57
C PRO A 161 0.71 -12.64 11.88
N SER A 162 1.94 -12.78 12.41
CA SER A 162 2.41 -14.03 13.00
C SER A 162 1.72 -14.30 14.35
N GLU A 163 1.89 -15.50 14.91
CA GLU A 163 1.34 -15.84 16.23
C GLU A 163 1.85 -14.90 17.33
N GLU A 164 3.13 -14.53 17.27
CA GLU A 164 3.75 -13.60 18.22
C GLU A 164 3.21 -12.17 18.06
N GLU A 165 3.00 -11.72 16.82
CA GLU A 165 2.47 -10.38 16.52
C GLU A 165 0.97 -10.26 16.78
N ALA A 166 0.24 -11.37 16.76
CA ALA A 166 -1.23 -11.40 16.84
C ALA A 166 -1.76 -10.83 18.17
N ALA A 167 -0.97 -10.91 19.25
CA ALA A 167 -1.37 -10.38 20.55
C ALA A 167 -1.48 -8.85 20.56
N ASP A 168 -0.54 -8.17 19.89
CA ASP A 168 -0.47 -6.70 19.81
C ASP A 168 -1.13 -6.13 18.57
N PHE A 169 -1.53 -6.99 17.62
CA PHE A 169 -2.18 -6.56 16.39
C PHE A 169 -3.63 -6.16 16.66
N PRO A 170 -4.07 -4.95 16.24
CA PRO A 170 -5.44 -4.47 16.49
C PRO A 170 -6.47 -5.42 15.88
N ASP A 171 -7.64 -5.47 16.51
CA ASP A 171 -8.77 -6.22 15.97
C ASP A 171 -9.32 -5.55 14.71
N LEU A 172 -9.83 -6.39 13.80
CA LEU A 172 -10.49 -5.92 12.60
C LEU A 172 -11.89 -5.36 12.97
N VAL A 173 -12.11 -4.09 12.64
CA VAL A 173 -13.37 -3.37 12.90
C VAL A 173 -14.21 -3.35 11.63
#